data_60dadcb6deab44fed42d3021cfa5bec6
#
_entry.id   60dadcb6deab44fed42d3021cfa5bec6
#
_cell.length_a   1.000
_cell.length_b   1.000
_cell.length_c   1.000
_cell.angle_alpha   90.00
_cell.angle_beta   90.00
_cell.angle_gamma   90.00
#
_symmetry.space_group_name_H-M   'P 1'
#
loop_
_entity.id
_entity.type
_entity.pdbx_description
1 polymer ?
#
loop_
_entity_poly.entity_id
_entity_poly.type
_entity_poly.pdbx_seq_one_letter_code
_entity_poly.pdbx_strand_id
1 'polypeptide(L)'
;KKNFNVVFVMTPYHPKVWNFSEQPIVTAMKIVESKVHEIAKLVEVQVIGSFNPKKISCTDEEFYDELHPKDLCLSKLENVHLSY
;
A
#
# COMPACT_ATOMS: atom_id res chain seq x y z
N LYS A 1 26.00 -6.99 0.19
CA LYS A 1 25.29 -6.25 -0.32
C LYS A 1 25.54 -4.78 -0.43
N LYS A 2 24.69 -4.09 -0.84
CA LYS A 2 24.93 -2.72 -1.12
C LYS A 2 24.69 -1.85 0.07
N ASN A 3 25.10 -0.63 -0.04
CA ASN A 3 24.85 0.36 0.98
C ASN A 3 23.57 1.11 0.77
N PHE A 4 22.74 0.64 -0.14
CA PHE A 4 21.48 1.30 -0.43
C PHE A 4 20.43 0.86 0.54
N ASN A 5 19.65 1.80 1.01
CA ASN A 5 18.46 1.51 1.77
C ASN A 5 17.27 1.67 0.84
N VAL A 6 16.75 0.54 0.38
CA VAL A 6 15.64 0.54 -0.56
C VAL A 6 14.38 0.17 0.20
N VAL A 7 13.32 0.93 -0.02
CA VAL A 7 12.04 0.70 0.60
C VAL A 7 10.98 0.69 -0.50
N PHE A 8 10.17 -0.36 -0.52
CA PHE A 8 9.02 -0.39 -1.40
C PHE A 8 7.87 0.33 -0.72
N VAL A 9 7.25 1.28 -1.42
CA VAL A 9 6.14 2.05 -0.86
C VAL A 9 4.89 1.73 -1.65
N MET A 10 3.84 1.31 -0.95
CA MET A 10 2.55 1.06 -1.57
C MET A 10 1.57 2.10 -1.08
N THR A 11 1.04 2.91 -1.99
CA THR A 11 0.06 3.92 -1.64
C THR A 11 -1.34 3.30 -1.70
N PRO A 12 -2.23 3.71 -0.81
CA PRO A 12 -3.55 3.08 -0.75
C PRO A 12 -4.47 3.58 -1.84
N TYR A 13 -5.42 2.73 -2.20
CA TYR A 13 -6.54 3.12 -3.02
C TYR A 13 -7.62 3.74 -2.15
N HIS A 14 -8.51 4.51 -2.77
CA HIS A 14 -9.65 5.08 -2.08
C HIS A 14 -10.49 3.95 -1.48
N PRO A 15 -11.02 4.14 -0.25
CA PRO A 15 -11.79 3.07 0.38
C PRO A 15 -12.97 2.59 -0.45
N LYS A 16 -13.63 3.49 -1.19
CA LYS A 16 -14.77 3.07 -2.01
C LYS A 16 -14.34 2.15 -3.14
N VAL A 17 -13.15 2.36 -3.69
CA VAL A 17 -12.64 1.48 -4.72
C VAL A 17 -12.28 0.12 -4.11
N TRP A 18 -11.61 0.16 -2.98
CA TRP A 18 -11.15 -1.08 -2.35
C TRP A 18 -12.29 -1.93 -1.85
N ASN A 19 -13.37 -1.29 -1.42
CA ASN A 19 -14.48 -2.03 -0.85
C ASN A 19 -15.30 -2.79 -1.90
N PHE A 20 -15.11 -2.50 -3.18
CA PHE A 20 -15.72 -3.29 -4.23
C PHE A 20 -14.82 -4.46 -4.56
N SER A 21 -14.76 -5.42 -3.62
CA SER A 21 -13.80 -6.51 -3.70
C SER A 21 -14.00 -7.42 -4.90
N GLU A 22 -15.15 -7.32 -5.57
CA GLU A 22 -15.40 -8.14 -6.74
C GLU A 22 -14.82 -7.55 -8.01
N GLN A 23 -14.33 -6.32 -7.95
CA GLN A 23 -13.77 -5.72 -9.15
C GLN A 23 -12.42 -6.34 -9.46
N PRO A 24 -12.15 -6.61 -10.74
CA PRO A 24 -10.89 -7.24 -11.12
C PRO A 24 -9.67 -6.48 -10.67
N ILE A 25 -9.75 -5.14 -10.64
CA ILE A 25 -8.58 -4.37 -10.25
C ILE A 25 -8.22 -4.59 -8.78
N VAL A 26 -9.23 -4.73 -7.93
CA VAL A 26 -8.95 -4.96 -6.50
C VAL A 26 -8.32 -6.34 -6.32
N THR A 27 -8.86 -7.33 -7.00
CA THR A 27 -8.28 -8.68 -6.95
C THR A 27 -6.84 -8.66 -7.44
N ALA A 28 -6.60 -7.96 -8.54
CA ALA A 28 -5.25 -7.87 -9.08
C ALA A 28 -4.30 -7.18 -8.11
N MET A 29 -4.76 -6.12 -7.46
CA MET A 29 -3.91 -5.41 -6.51
C MET A 29 -3.57 -6.25 -5.30
N LYS A 30 -4.50 -7.08 -4.85
CA LYS A 30 -4.19 -7.99 -3.74
C LYS A 30 -3.11 -8.99 -4.14
N ILE A 31 -3.15 -9.47 -5.36
CA ILE A 31 -2.13 -10.38 -5.85
C ILE A 31 -0.80 -9.66 -5.97
N VAL A 32 -0.81 -8.45 -6.51
CA VAL A 32 0.41 -7.67 -6.66
C VAL A 32 1.04 -7.38 -5.30
N GLU A 33 0.22 -7.00 -4.34
CA GLU A 33 0.74 -6.71 -3.00
C GLU A 33 1.39 -7.94 -2.39
N SER A 34 0.75 -9.10 -2.55
CA SER A 34 1.30 -10.35 -2.05
C SER A 34 2.64 -10.65 -2.71
N LYS A 35 2.74 -10.43 -4.02
CA LYS A 35 3.98 -10.69 -4.74
C LYS A 35 5.07 -9.71 -4.34
N VAL A 36 4.72 -8.46 -4.09
CA VAL A 36 5.71 -7.48 -3.67
C VAL A 36 6.30 -7.87 -2.32
N HIS A 37 5.45 -8.32 -1.39
CA HIS A 37 5.95 -8.76 -0.09
C HIS A 37 6.84 -10.00 -0.25
N GLU A 38 6.47 -10.90 -1.14
CA GLU A 38 7.25 -12.09 -1.37
C GLU A 38 8.64 -11.75 -1.91
N ILE A 39 8.68 -10.85 -2.89
CA ILE A 39 9.94 -10.43 -3.48
C ILE A 39 10.77 -9.66 -2.48
N ALA A 40 10.12 -8.77 -1.71
CA ALA A 40 10.82 -7.97 -0.72
C ALA A 40 11.51 -8.88 0.31
N LYS A 41 10.84 -9.96 0.69
CA LYS A 41 11.42 -10.90 1.62
C LYS A 41 12.67 -11.56 1.04
N LEU A 42 12.61 -11.91 -0.24
CA LEU A 42 13.73 -12.56 -0.89
C LEU A 42 14.94 -11.64 -1.01
N VAL A 43 14.72 -10.36 -1.26
CA VAL A 43 15.83 -9.41 -1.45
C VAL A 43 16.08 -8.57 -0.21
N GLU A 44 15.37 -8.83 0.87
CA GLU A 44 15.57 -8.18 2.17
C GLU A 44 15.35 -6.68 2.08
N VAL A 45 14.24 -6.30 1.48
CA VAL A 45 13.83 -4.91 1.35
C VAL A 45 12.57 -4.71 2.19
N GLN A 46 12.50 -3.57 2.86
CA GLN A 46 11.35 -3.23 3.67
C GLN A 46 10.20 -2.76 2.79
N VAL A 47 8.98 -3.09 3.20
CA VAL A 47 7.77 -2.61 2.54
C VAL A 47 6.99 -1.77 3.52
N ILE A 48 6.58 -0.57 3.11
CA ILE A 48 5.70 0.27 3.92
C ILE A 48 4.44 0.56 3.13
N GLY A 49 3.35 0.72 3.87
CA GLY A 49 2.07 1.03 3.26
C GLY A 49 1.36 -0.21 2.77
N SER A 50 0.26 0.03 2.08
CA SER A 50 -0.57 -1.04 1.53
C SER A 50 -1.53 -0.41 0.53
N PHE A 51 -1.92 -1.18 -0.48
CA PHE A 51 -2.99 -0.74 -1.37
C PHE A 51 -4.33 -0.70 -0.63
N ASN A 52 -4.45 -1.42 0.47
CA ASN A 52 -5.66 -1.48 1.25
C ASN A 52 -5.71 -0.30 2.21
N PRO A 53 -6.64 0.66 2.01
CA PRO A 53 -6.66 1.85 2.85
C PRO A 53 -6.97 1.55 4.31
N LYS A 54 -7.62 0.43 4.59
CA LYS A 54 -7.94 0.10 5.98
C LYS A 54 -6.68 -0.20 6.79
N LYS A 55 -5.67 -0.75 6.16
CA LYS A 55 -4.43 -1.07 6.86
C LYS A 55 -3.65 0.18 7.24
N ILE A 56 -3.95 1.30 6.59
CA ILE A 56 -3.26 2.56 6.83
C ILE A 56 -4.17 3.52 7.58
N SER A 57 -5.44 3.14 7.76
CA SER A 57 -6.43 3.96 8.46
C SER A 57 -6.74 5.26 7.72
N CYS A 58 -6.76 5.19 6.39
CA CYS A 58 -7.15 6.33 5.59
C CYS A 58 -8.64 6.28 5.30
N THR A 59 -9.29 7.44 5.39
CA THR A 59 -10.73 7.56 5.18
C THR A 59 -11.01 8.20 3.82
N ASP A 60 -12.30 8.21 3.45
CA ASP A 60 -12.69 8.79 2.17
C ASP A 60 -12.24 10.23 2.02
N GLU A 61 -12.33 11.01 3.08
CA GLU A 61 -12.00 12.43 3.02
C GLU A 61 -10.50 12.65 2.81
N GLU A 62 -9.70 11.65 3.00
CA GLU A 62 -8.26 11.78 2.89
C GLU A 62 -7.76 11.49 1.49
N PHE A 63 -8.66 11.48 0.51
CA PHE A 63 -8.31 11.28 -0.89
C PHE A 63 -8.86 12.42 -1.73
N TYR A 64 -8.09 12.82 -2.76
CA TYR A 64 -8.58 13.74 -3.77
C TYR A 64 -9.51 13.05 -4.76
N ASP A 65 -9.16 11.82 -5.12
CA ASP A 65 -9.97 10.98 -5.99
C ASP A 65 -9.61 9.53 -5.70
N GLU A 66 -9.94 8.63 -6.61
CA GLU A 66 -9.80 7.20 -6.35
C GLU A 66 -8.35 6.76 -6.14
N LEU A 67 -7.41 7.53 -6.67
CA LEU A 67 -6.01 7.08 -6.68
C LEU A 67 -5.05 8.06 -6.03
N HIS A 68 -5.53 9.22 -5.56
CA HIS A 68 -4.63 10.27 -5.10
C HIS A 68 -4.91 10.62 -3.64
N PRO A 69 -4.19 9.98 -2.72
CA PRO A 69 -4.36 10.31 -1.29
C PRO A 69 -3.79 11.68 -0.98
N LYS A 70 -4.41 12.31 0.00
CA LYS A 70 -3.93 13.60 0.49
C LYS A 70 -2.75 13.38 1.43
N ASP A 71 -2.08 14.49 1.76
CA ASP A 71 -0.90 14.44 2.62
C ASP A 71 -1.20 13.76 3.95
N LEU A 72 -2.40 13.99 4.49
CA LEU A 72 -2.74 13.38 5.77
C LEU A 72 -2.72 11.86 5.69
N CYS A 73 -3.24 11.30 4.60
CA CYS A 73 -3.20 9.87 4.40
C CYS A 73 -1.76 9.38 4.17
N LEU A 74 -1.02 10.09 3.33
CA LEU A 74 0.35 9.71 3.03
C LEU A 74 1.24 9.71 4.26
N SER A 75 0.99 10.63 5.18
CA SER A 75 1.81 10.70 6.39
C SER A 75 1.63 9.47 7.27
N LYS A 76 0.52 8.75 7.10
CA LYS A 76 0.28 7.55 7.88
C LYS A 76 1.08 6.36 7.38
N LEU A 77 1.63 6.44 6.18
CA LEU A 77 2.40 5.32 5.63
C LEU A 77 3.61 4.99 6.48
N GLU A 78 4.23 6.00 7.06
CA GLU A 78 5.44 5.79 7.85
C GLU A 78 5.16 5.01 9.12
N ASN A 79 3.89 4.97 9.53
CA ASN A 79 3.52 4.27 10.75
C ASN A 79 3.11 2.83 10.49
N VAL A 80 3.11 2.40 9.23
CA VAL A 80 2.68 1.05 8.87
C VAL A 80 3.85 0.35 8.22
N HIS A 81 4.55 -0.45 9.01
CA HIS A 81 5.68 -1.23 8.54
C HIS A 81 5.24 -2.68 8.49
N LEU A 82 5.04 -3.18 7.29
CA LEU A 82 4.65 -4.57 7.12
C LEU A 82 5.92 -5.38 6.91
N SER A 83 6.15 -6.29 7.84
CA SER A 83 7.35 -7.11 7.79
C SER A 83 7.35 -8.03 6.58
N TYR A 84 8.52 -8.27 6.09
CA TYR A 84 8.69 -9.29 5.07
C TYR A 84 9.27 -10.55 5.69
#